data_5e5f4beef57ff4265df02cc0576a017d
#
_entry.id   5e5f4beef57ff4265df02cc0576a017d
#
_cell.length_a   1.000
_cell.length_b   1.000
_cell.length_c   1.000
_cell.angle_alpha   90.00
_cell.angle_beta   90.00
_cell.angle_gamma   90.00
#
_symmetry.space_group_name_H-M   'P 1'
#
loop_
_entity.id
_entity.type
_entity.pdbx_description
1 polymer ?
#
loop_
_entity_poly.entity_id
_entity_poly.type
_entity_poly.pdbx_seq_one_letter_code
_entity_poly.pdbx_strand_id
1 'polypeptide(L)'
;MNDWFKISLLLSIFGFLKEIRPSEPFVYEFLVGPWRNVSKEEVTEQVYPVGTYSYLAQSIVAFLITDLCRYKPLIVLLGLSGVLVWSMLLWTKSLLELQVLEVFYGTFMATEVAYYTYIYAKVPKDFYQQVTSHTRAAILAGRAISGIIAQLLISLESANYRDLNYITFSSMLAATIWSLFLPSVRKTIYFHREIDYEERYSRKFLNAFTLMKTHLVESFSNRYVLKWSFWWALSTCGFIQVQCYMQVLWNTIQDDATIPIYNGAVESVLTVLGFIGALLAGVLRVDWKMKGELALTLCSLMSGFILLYTSRTKYVILSYICYIAFGGLYHFMITIASAEIAKCIKEDSYGLVFGINTFVALAFQSILTAVVVTQGVGFALGPRNQYFVYGVYHIAISVIYIAIGLASWLSSKRDYRKADS
;
A
#
# COMPACT_ATOMS: atom_id res chain seq x y z
N MET A 1 -5.40 22.55 -24.57
CA MET A 1 -5.26 21.88 -23.27
C MET A 1 -3.77 21.60 -23.10
N ASN A 2 -3.17 22.07 -22.00
CA ASN A 2 -1.74 21.92 -21.75
C ASN A 2 -1.38 20.42 -21.65
N ASP A 3 -0.23 20.01 -22.17
CA ASP A 3 0.16 18.59 -22.22
C ASP A 3 0.20 17.93 -20.84
N TRP A 4 0.65 18.65 -19.81
CA TRP A 4 0.67 18.14 -18.44
C TRP A 4 -0.75 17.87 -17.89
N PHE A 5 -1.73 18.72 -18.22
CA PHE A 5 -3.11 18.53 -17.78
C PHE A 5 -3.77 17.35 -18.47
N LYS A 6 -3.49 17.14 -19.78
CA LYS A 6 -3.94 15.96 -20.51
C LYS A 6 -3.41 14.67 -19.87
N ILE A 7 -2.13 14.65 -19.49
CA ILE A 7 -1.51 13.50 -18.81
C ILE A 7 -2.15 13.29 -17.44
N SER A 8 -2.35 14.38 -16.68
CA SER A 8 -3.03 14.34 -15.38
C SER A 8 -4.43 13.73 -15.49
N LEU A 9 -5.21 14.13 -16.47
CA LEU A 9 -6.56 13.61 -16.71
C LEU A 9 -6.53 12.12 -17.07
N LEU A 10 -5.63 11.72 -17.99
CA LEU A 10 -5.50 10.31 -18.41
C LEU A 10 -5.12 9.40 -17.23
N LEU A 11 -4.18 9.84 -16.39
CA LEU A 11 -3.77 9.10 -15.19
C LEU A 11 -4.88 9.07 -14.13
N SER A 12 -5.58 10.18 -13.94
CA SER A 12 -6.68 10.26 -12.98
C SER A 12 -7.82 9.32 -13.35
N ILE A 13 -8.21 9.26 -14.62
CA ILE A 13 -9.26 8.34 -15.09
C ILE A 13 -8.80 6.89 -14.95
N PHE A 14 -7.55 6.57 -15.32
CA PHE A 14 -7.02 5.22 -15.11
C PHE A 14 -7.03 4.84 -13.62
N GLY A 15 -6.53 5.72 -12.75
CA GLY A 15 -6.51 5.50 -11.30
C GLY A 15 -7.90 5.32 -10.71
N PHE A 16 -8.87 6.12 -11.14
CA PHE A 16 -10.26 6.01 -10.73
C PHE A 16 -10.86 4.65 -11.14
N LEU A 17 -10.75 4.28 -12.42
CA LEU A 17 -11.28 3.02 -12.94
C LEU A 17 -10.63 1.81 -12.24
N LYS A 18 -9.32 1.84 -12.05
CA LYS A 18 -8.57 0.79 -11.37
C LYS A 18 -9.05 0.55 -9.93
N GLU A 19 -9.53 1.58 -9.25
CA GLU A 19 -10.00 1.49 -7.85
C GLU A 19 -11.50 1.21 -7.72
N ILE A 20 -12.26 1.13 -8.81
CA ILE A 20 -13.65 0.63 -8.77
C ILE A 20 -13.62 -0.90 -8.62
N ARG A 21 -13.42 -1.36 -7.39
CA ARG A 21 -13.29 -2.78 -7.01
C ARG A 21 -14.25 -3.17 -5.89
N PRO A 22 -15.57 -3.13 -6.13
CA PRO A 22 -16.57 -3.38 -5.09
C PRO A 22 -16.52 -4.80 -4.51
N SER A 23 -15.86 -5.74 -5.16
CA SER A 23 -15.69 -7.10 -4.63
C SER A 23 -14.65 -7.20 -3.51
N GLU A 24 -13.67 -6.29 -3.42
CA GLU A 24 -12.58 -6.41 -2.44
C GLU A 24 -13.02 -6.37 -0.97
N PRO A 25 -13.95 -5.51 -0.53
CA PRO A 25 -14.43 -5.52 0.86
C PRO A 25 -15.15 -6.81 1.27
N PHE A 26 -15.55 -7.63 0.31
CA PHE A 26 -16.29 -8.87 0.52
C PHE A 26 -15.58 -10.11 -0.06
N VAL A 27 -14.27 -9.99 -0.39
CA VAL A 27 -13.53 -11.09 -1.03
C VAL A 27 -13.47 -12.33 -0.14
N TYR A 28 -13.25 -12.15 1.15
CA TYR A 28 -13.21 -13.27 2.10
C TYR A 28 -14.56 -14.01 2.14
N GLU A 29 -15.66 -13.27 2.24
CA GLU A 29 -17.02 -13.83 2.24
C GLU A 29 -17.35 -14.56 0.93
N PHE A 30 -16.84 -14.05 -0.20
CA PHE A 30 -16.98 -14.72 -1.49
C PHE A 30 -16.19 -16.04 -1.54
N LEU A 31 -14.97 -16.07 -0.98
CA LEU A 31 -14.10 -17.25 -1.01
C LEU A 31 -14.64 -18.37 -0.14
N VAL A 32 -15.10 -18.06 1.09
CA VAL A 32 -15.68 -19.06 2.01
C VAL A 32 -17.14 -19.38 1.72
N GLY A 33 -17.79 -18.53 0.91
CA GLY A 33 -19.20 -18.67 0.56
C GLY A 33 -19.50 -19.83 -0.41
N PRO A 34 -20.78 -20.08 -0.70
CA PRO A 34 -21.24 -21.29 -1.40
C PRO A 34 -20.71 -21.40 -2.83
N TRP A 35 -20.25 -20.30 -3.45
CA TRP A 35 -19.71 -20.34 -4.81
C TRP A 35 -18.34 -21.00 -4.89
N ARG A 36 -17.42 -20.62 -4.00
CA ARG A 36 -16.04 -21.12 -3.95
C ARG A 36 -15.91 -22.26 -2.95
N ASN A 37 -16.57 -22.13 -1.82
CA ASN A 37 -16.60 -23.11 -0.73
C ASN A 37 -15.22 -23.55 -0.26
N VAL A 38 -14.27 -22.59 -0.18
CA VAL A 38 -12.92 -22.79 0.36
C VAL A 38 -12.99 -22.71 1.87
N SER A 39 -12.28 -23.57 2.59
CA SER A 39 -12.27 -23.52 4.05
C SER A 39 -11.57 -22.25 4.56
N LYS A 40 -11.93 -21.83 5.78
CA LYS A 40 -11.34 -20.63 6.41
C LYS A 40 -9.83 -20.78 6.58
N GLU A 41 -9.40 -21.97 6.95
CA GLU A 41 -7.99 -22.35 7.13
C GLU A 41 -7.23 -22.28 5.79
N GLU A 42 -7.79 -22.84 4.71
CA GLU A 42 -7.17 -22.78 3.39
C GLU A 42 -6.99 -21.34 2.90
N VAL A 43 -8.02 -20.49 3.06
CA VAL A 43 -7.91 -19.06 2.68
C VAL A 43 -6.79 -18.38 3.46
N THR A 44 -6.76 -18.57 4.79
CA THR A 44 -5.84 -17.84 5.67
C THR A 44 -4.41 -18.34 5.55
N GLU A 45 -4.20 -19.66 5.48
CA GLU A 45 -2.89 -20.28 5.61
C GLU A 45 -2.26 -20.66 4.27
N GLN A 46 -3.06 -20.90 3.21
CA GLN A 46 -2.59 -21.41 1.93
C GLN A 46 -2.81 -20.45 0.75
N VAL A 47 -3.74 -19.50 0.84
CA VAL A 47 -4.06 -18.57 -0.25
C VAL A 47 -3.40 -17.21 0.00
N TYR A 48 -3.77 -16.50 1.05
CA TYR A 48 -3.26 -15.16 1.35
C TYR A 48 -1.73 -15.07 1.49
N PRO A 49 -1.02 -16.04 2.09
CA PRO A 49 0.44 -16.01 2.10
C PRO A 49 1.07 -16.07 0.71
N VAL A 50 0.47 -16.80 -0.25
CA VAL A 50 0.97 -16.85 -1.63
C VAL A 50 0.95 -15.46 -2.26
N GLY A 51 -0.13 -14.69 -2.07
CA GLY A 51 -0.24 -13.32 -2.51
C GLY A 51 0.86 -12.43 -1.92
N THR A 52 1.07 -12.53 -0.61
CA THR A 52 2.10 -11.77 0.11
C THR A 52 3.51 -12.06 -0.42
N TYR A 53 3.87 -13.33 -0.56
CA TYR A 53 5.20 -13.73 -1.05
C TYR A 53 5.39 -13.40 -2.54
N SER A 54 4.34 -13.57 -3.34
CA SER A 54 4.34 -13.21 -4.76
C SER A 54 4.53 -11.71 -4.95
N TYR A 55 3.84 -10.90 -4.17
CA TYR A 55 3.99 -9.45 -4.22
C TYR A 55 5.41 -9.02 -3.87
N LEU A 56 6.01 -9.56 -2.80
CA LEU A 56 7.40 -9.30 -2.43
C LEU A 56 8.36 -9.67 -3.56
N ALA A 57 8.30 -10.91 -4.06
CA ALA A 57 9.20 -11.40 -5.10
C ALA A 57 9.12 -10.57 -6.39
N GLN A 58 7.92 -10.22 -6.80
CA GLN A 58 7.67 -9.47 -8.01
C GLN A 58 7.94 -7.97 -7.87
N SER A 59 7.84 -7.40 -6.67
CA SER A 59 8.08 -5.97 -6.44
C SER A 59 9.51 -5.55 -6.77
N ILE A 60 10.51 -6.39 -6.51
CA ILE A 60 11.92 -6.15 -6.90
C ILE A 60 12.02 -6.06 -8.42
N VAL A 61 11.47 -7.07 -9.11
CA VAL A 61 11.54 -7.15 -10.57
C VAL A 61 10.80 -5.97 -11.19
N ALA A 62 9.56 -5.73 -10.77
CA ALA A 62 8.74 -4.63 -11.26
C ALA A 62 9.42 -3.28 -11.08
N PHE A 63 10.02 -3.04 -9.92
CA PHE A 63 10.76 -1.81 -9.64
C PHE A 63 11.93 -1.60 -10.60
N LEU A 64 12.76 -2.63 -10.80
CA LEU A 64 13.94 -2.56 -11.67
C LEU A 64 13.56 -2.40 -13.15
N ILE A 65 12.54 -3.12 -13.62
CA ILE A 65 12.14 -3.08 -15.03
C ILE A 65 11.23 -1.89 -15.38
N THR A 66 10.66 -1.19 -14.40
CA THR A 66 9.74 -0.06 -14.64
C THR A 66 10.41 1.02 -15.48
N ASP A 67 11.58 1.47 -15.09
CA ASP A 67 12.34 2.51 -15.80
C ASP A 67 12.92 1.97 -17.12
N LEU A 68 13.39 0.73 -17.13
CA LEU A 68 13.90 0.03 -18.32
C LEU A 68 12.82 -0.12 -19.40
N CYS A 69 11.61 -0.53 -19.02
CA CYS A 69 10.47 -0.72 -19.93
C CYS A 69 9.71 0.58 -20.23
N ARG A 70 10.19 1.74 -19.75
CA ARG A 70 9.59 3.05 -20.00
C ARG A 70 8.14 3.18 -19.50
N TYR A 71 7.84 2.59 -18.35
CA TYR A 71 6.59 2.72 -17.57
C TYR A 71 5.32 2.18 -18.24
N LYS A 72 4.94 2.66 -19.43
CA LYS A 72 3.66 2.33 -20.08
C LYS A 72 3.39 0.82 -20.21
N PRO A 73 4.32 -0.04 -20.65
CA PRO A 73 4.07 -1.48 -20.75
C PRO A 73 3.71 -2.11 -19.40
N LEU A 74 4.29 -1.64 -18.31
CA LEU A 74 3.97 -2.13 -16.96
C LEU A 74 2.60 -1.64 -16.48
N ILE A 75 2.17 -0.44 -16.88
CA ILE A 75 0.81 0.04 -16.58
C ILE A 75 -0.24 -0.78 -17.35
N VAL A 76 0.07 -1.19 -18.58
CA VAL A 76 -0.79 -2.13 -19.33
C VAL A 76 -0.80 -3.50 -18.65
N LEU A 77 0.36 -4.00 -18.21
CA LEU A 77 0.48 -5.26 -17.46
C LEU A 77 -0.30 -5.21 -16.14
N LEU A 78 -0.29 -4.08 -15.44
CA LEU A 78 -1.12 -3.83 -14.26
C LEU A 78 -2.61 -4.09 -14.57
N GLY A 79 -3.12 -3.49 -15.63
CA GLY A 79 -4.50 -3.70 -16.06
C GLY A 79 -4.78 -5.16 -16.45
N LEU A 80 -3.93 -5.76 -17.28
CA LEU A 80 -4.09 -7.15 -17.72
C LEU A 80 -4.05 -8.15 -16.57
N SER A 81 -3.14 -7.98 -15.63
CA SER A 81 -3.08 -8.84 -14.44
C SER A 81 -4.35 -8.69 -13.57
N GLY A 82 -4.89 -7.48 -13.44
CA GLY A 82 -6.19 -7.26 -12.80
C GLY A 82 -7.31 -8.00 -13.54
N VAL A 83 -7.41 -7.90 -14.86
CA VAL A 83 -8.40 -8.65 -15.65
C VAL A 83 -8.26 -10.15 -15.43
N LEU A 84 -7.05 -10.70 -15.40
CA LEU A 84 -6.80 -12.12 -15.12
C LEU A 84 -7.25 -12.52 -13.72
N VAL A 85 -6.92 -11.74 -12.69
CA VAL A 85 -7.32 -11.99 -11.29
C VAL A 85 -8.84 -12.12 -11.19
N TRP A 86 -9.58 -11.13 -11.64
CA TRP A 86 -11.05 -11.15 -11.53
C TRP A 86 -11.71 -12.15 -12.48
N SER A 87 -11.10 -12.46 -13.62
CA SER A 87 -11.53 -13.60 -14.47
C SER A 87 -11.42 -14.92 -13.71
N MET A 88 -10.28 -15.17 -13.07
CA MET A 88 -10.07 -16.40 -12.31
C MET A 88 -10.99 -16.46 -11.08
N LEU A 89 -11.26 -15.35 -10.40
CA LEU A 89 -12.26 -15.30 -9.33
C LEU A 89 -13.65 -15.75 -9.82
N LEU A 90 -14.06 -15.34 -11.01
CA LEU A 90 -15.40 -15.61 -11.56
C LEU A 90 -15.56 -17.03 -12.10
N TRP A 91 -14.53 -17.58 -12.76
CA TRP A 91 -14.68 -18.76 -13.59
C TRP A 91 -13.87 -19.97 -13.15
N THR A 92 -12.96 -19.85 -12.17
CA THR A 92 -12.25 -21.01 -11.62
C THR A 92 -12.79 -21.41 -10.23
N LYS A 93 -12.47 -22.62 -9.77
CA LYS A 93 -13.00 -23.12 -8.47
C LYS A 93 -11.97 -23.86 -7.62
N SER A 94 -10.89 -24.39 -8.18
CA SER A 94 -9.93 -25.18 -7.43
C SER A 94 -9.03 -24.31 -6.53
N LEU A 95 -8.50 -24.90 -5.46
CA LEU A 95 -7.55 -24.25 -4.57
C LEU A 95 -6.26 -23.85 -5.29
N LEU A 96 -5.73 -24.74 -6.17
CA LEU A 96 -4.54 -24.46 -6.95
C LEU A 96 -4.73 -23.24 -7.87
N GLU A 97 -5.88 -23.17 -8.56
CA GLU A 97 -6.20 -22.01 -9.42
C GLU A 97 -6.29 -20.72 -8.59
N LEU A 98 -6.79 -20.80 -7.35
CA LEU A 98 -6.82 -19.66 -6.44
C LEU A 98 -5.42 -19.22 -6.01
N GLN A 99 -4.51 -20.16 -5.76
CA GLN A 99 -3.10 -19.85 -5.50
C GLN A 99 -2.40 -19.22 -6.71
N VAL A 100 -2.68 -19.71 -7.92
CA VAL A 100 -2.18 -19.10 -9.17
C VAL A 100 -2.75 -17.70 -9.36
N LEU A 101 -4.02 -17.48 -9.02
CA LEU A 101 -4.63 -16.15 -9.00
C LEU A 101 -3.85 -15.19 -8.09
N GLU A 102 -3.45 -15.65 -6.90
CA GLU A 102 -2.67 -14.84 -5.96
C GLU A 102 -1.28 -14.45 -6.53
N VAL A 103 -0.68 -15.28 -7.38
CA VAL A 103 0.54 -14.91 -8.12
C VAL A 103 0.25 -13.75 -9.09
N PHE A 104 -0.86 -13.78 -9.83
CA PHE A 104 -1.26 -12.66 -10.68
C PHE A 104 -1.67 -11.42 -9.88
N TYR A 105 -2.27 -11.60 -8.70
CA TYR A 105 -2.55 -10.50 -7.79
C TYR A 105 -1.24 -9.84 -7.28
N GLY A 106 -0.22 -10.64 -7.00
CA GLY A 106 1.14 -10.13 -6.73
C GLY A 106 1.69 -9.31 -7.90
N THR A 107 1.48 -9.74 -9.16
CA THR A 107 1.86 -8.97 -10.36
C THR A 107 1.09 -7.64 -10.43
N PHE A 108 -0.22 -7.70 -10.19
CA PHE A 108 -1.09 -6.53 -10.17
C PHE A 108 -0.58 -5.48 -9.16
N MET A 109 -0.31 -5.90 -7.93
CA MET A 109 0.21 -5.02 -6.88
C MET A 109 1.63 -4.51 -7.16
N ALA A 110 2.51 -5.37 -7.65
CA ALA A 110 3.91 -5.00 -7.90
C ALA A 110 4.07 -4.00 -9.05
N THR A 111 3.28 -4.12 -10.10
CA THR A 111 3.35 -3.24 -11.28
C THR A 111 2.72 -1.87 -11.05
N GLU A 112 2.01 -1.67 -9.94
CA GLU A 112 1.43 -0.38 -9.56
C GLU A 112 2.49 0.72 -9.38
N VAL A 113 3.72 0.35 -9.04
CA VAL A 113 4.85 1.29 -8.96
C VAL A 113 5.06 2.06 -10.27
N ALA A 114 4.83 1.42 -11.41
CA ALA A 114 4.95 2.08 -12.72
C ALA A 114 3.93 3.20 -12.91
N TYR A 115 2.73 3.04 -12.40
CA TYR A 115 1.68 4.06 -12.45
C TYR A 115 2.05 5.29 -11.61
N TYR A 116 2.50 5.11 -10.38
CA TYR A 116 2.89 6.22 -9.51
C TYR A 116 4.14 6.96 -9.99
N THR A 117 5.10 6.24 -10.58
CA THR A 117 6.36 6.82 -11.03
C THR A 117 6.31 7.39 -12.44
N TYR A 118 5.29 7.06 -13.24
CA TYR A 118 5.09 7.60 -14.59
C TYR A 118 5.04 9.14 -14.62
N ILE A 119 4.49 9.77 -13.59
CA ILE A 119 4.41 11.23 -13.44
C ILE A 119 5.79 11.85 -13.56
N TYR A 120 6.78 11.32 -12.85
CA TYR A 120 8.15 11.85 -12.80
C TYR A 120 8.91 11.72 -14.13
N ALA A 121 8.47 10.79 -14.99
CA ALA A 121 9.09 10.58 -16.29
C ALA A 121 8.42 11.39 -17.44
N LYS A 122 7.20 11.86 -17.23
CA LYS A 122 6.40 12.44 -18.34
C LYS A 122 5.93 13.87 -18.10
N VAL A 123 5.78 14.30 -16.86
CA VAL A 123 5.29 15.62 -16.50
C VAL A 123 6.48 16.55 -16.21
N PRO A 124 6.44 17.86 -16.55
CA PRO A 124 7.44 18.82 -16.11
C PRO A 124 7.44 18.96 -14.57
N LYS A 125 8.62 19.18 -13.98
CA LYS A 125 8.83 19.21 -12.51
C LYS A 125 7.89 20.18 -11.79
N ASP A 126 7.64 21.34 -12.36
CA ASP A 126 6.78 22.38 -11.79
C ASP A 126 5.33 21.92 -11.54
N PHE A 127 4.89 20.84 -12.22
CA PHE A 127 3.54 20.31 -12.14
C PHE A 127 3.45 18.96 -11.39
N TYR A 128 4.57 18.42 -10.88
CA TYR A 128 4.58 17.13 -10.17
C TYR A 128 3.56 17.07 -9.03
N GLN A 129 3.56 18.09 -8.17
CA GLN A 129 2.66 18.15 -7.03
C GLN A 129 1.19 18.19 -7.45
N GLN A 130 0.86 18.98 -8.47
CA GLN A 130 -0.52 19.11 -8.95
C GLN A 130 -1.03 17.79 -9.56
N VAL A 131 -0.23 17.17 -10.44
CA VAL A 131 -0.61 15.91 -11.09
C VAL A 131 -0.71 14.78 -10.06
N THR A 132 0.22 14.72 -9.11
CA THR A 132 0.15 13.74 -8.01
C THR A 132 -1.10 13.94 -7.15
N SER A 133 -1.48 15.17 -6.87
CA SER A 133 -2.70 15.47 -6.11
C SER A 133 -3.97 15.07 -6.87
N HIS A 134 -4.04 15.36 -8.16
CA HIS A 134 -5.19 14.98 -8.99
C HIS A 134 -5.34 13.45 -9.08
N THR A 135 -4.25 12.75 -9.36
CA THR A 135 -4.26 11.28 -9.45
C THR A 135 -4.62 10.63 -8.11
N ARG A 136 -4.09 11.15 -7.02
CA ARG A 136 -4.40 10.65 -5.67
C ARG A 136 -5.87 10.90 -5.28
N ALA A 137 -6.41 12.07 -5.60
CA ALA A 137 -7.82 12.38 -5.40
C ALA A 137 -8.72 11.43 -6.21
N ALA A 138 -8.38 11.15 -7.47
CA ALA A 138 -9.14 10.23 -8.31
C ALA A 138 -9.11 8.79 -7.79
N ILE A 139 -7.95 8.29 -7.32
CA ILE A 139 -7.79 6.99 -6.68
C ILE A 139 -8.69 6.88 -5.44
N LEU A 140 -8.63 7.87 -4.55
CA LEU A 140 -9.41 7.87 -3.32
C LEU A 140 -10.92 7.98 -3.59
N ALA A 141 -11.31 8.79 -4.58
CA ALA A 141 -12.71 8.88 -5.02
C ALA A 141 -13.20 7.53 -5.58
N GLY A 142 -12.42 6.87 -6.44
CA GLY A 142 -12.74 5.54 -6.97
C GLY A 142 -12.92 4.52 -5.86
N ARG A 143 -12.01 4.47 -4.89
CA ARG A 143 -12.05 3.56 -3.75
C ARG A 143 -13.24 3.82 -2.84
N ALA A 144 -13.53 5.08 -2.49
CA ALA A 144 -14.68 5.44 -1.66
C ALA A 144 -16.00 5.11 -2.35
N ILE A 145 -16.15 5.48 -3.63
CA ILE A 145 -17.35 5.17 -4.42
C ILE A 145 -17.53 3.66 -4.56
N SER A 146 -16.45 2.92 -4.79
CA SER A 146 -16.46 1.46 -4.88
C SER A 146 -17.02 0.81 -3.62
N GLY A 147 -16.56 1.23 -2.44
CA GLY A 147 -17.06 0.71 -1.17
C GLY A 147 -18.52 1.08 -0.90
N ILE A 148 -18.95 2.31 -1.28
CA ILE A 148 -20.36 2.73 -1.18
C ILE A 148 -21.23 1.85 -2.08
N ILE A 149 -20.84 1.67 -3.34
CA ILE A 149 -21.59 0.82 -4.30
C ILE A 149 -21.67 -0.60 -3.75
N ALA A 150 -20.56 -1.17 -3.30
CA ALA A 150 -20.53 -2.51 -2.74
C ALA A 150 -21.51 -2.67 -1.57
N GLN A 151 -21.46 -1.73 -0.61
CA GLN A 151 -22.33 -1.78 0.55
C GLN A 151 -23.81 -1.62 0.19
N LEU A 152 -24.15 -0.68 -0.68
CA LEU A 152 -25.53 -0.47 -1.09
C LEU A 152 -26.10 -1.68 -1.81
N LEU A 153 -25.35 -2.27 -2.76
CA LEU A 153 -25.81 -3.44 -3.51
C LEU A 153 -26.04 -4.65 -2.61
N ILE A 154 -25.18 -4.87 -1.63
CA ILE A 154 -25.35 -5.98 -0.68
C ILE A 154 -26.46 -5.69 0.32
N SER A 155 -26.52 -4.49 0.89
CA SER A 155 -27.54 -4.14 1.91
C SER A 155 -28.97 -4.08 1.34
N LEU A 156 -29.12 -3.76 0.05
CA LEU A 156 -30.41 -3.75 -0.65
C LEU A 156 -30.75 -5.12 -1.28
N GLU A 157 -29.93 -6.14 -1.03
CA GLU A 157 -30.07 -7.49 -1.62
C GLU A 157 -30.20 -7.47 -3.16
N SER A 158 -29.68 -6.41 -3.79
CA SER A 158 -29.75 -6.20 -5.25
C SER A 158 -28.67 -6.96 -6.00
N ALA A 159 -27.61 -7.39 -5.31
CA ALA A 159 -26.49 -8.15 -5.88
C ALA A 159 -25.91 -9.09 -4.81
N ASN A 160 -25.33 -10.18 -5.26
CA ASN A 160 -24.55 -11.08 -4.42
C ASN A 160 -23.04 -10.80 -4.56
N TYR A 161 -22.20 -11.45 -3.74
CA TYR A 161 -20.74 -11.24 -3.77
C TYR A 161 -20.11 -11.60 -5.13
N ARG A 162 -20.71 -12.49 -5.91
CA ARG A 162 -20.26 -12.82 -7.26
C ARG A 162 -20.55 -11.69 -8.24
N ASP A 163 -21.70 -11.05 -8.11
CA ASP A 163 -22.09 -9.92 -8.97
C ASP A 163 -21.13 -8.73 -8.79
N LEU A 164 -20.65 -8.50 -7.57
CA LEU A 164 -19.61 -7.51 -7.30
C LEU A 164 -18.31 -7.80 -8.07
N ASN A 165 -17.96 -9.08 -8.25
CA ASN A 165 -16.79 -9.46 -9.04
C ASN A 165 -16.97 -9.16 -10.53
N TYR A 166 -18.19 -9.25 -11.09
CA TYR A 166 -18.46 -8.81 -12.48
C TYR A 166 -18.26 -7.30 -12.65
N ILE A 167 -18.69 -6.49 -11.68
CA ILE A 167 -18.48 -5.04 -11.71
C ILE A 167 -16.99 -4.72 -11.68
N THR A 168 -16.24 -5.36 -10.78
CA THR A 168 -14.79 -5.19 -10.68
C THR A 168 -14.07 -5.63 -11.94
N PHE A 169 -14.43 -6.78 -12.51
CA PHE A 169 -13.89 -7.27 -13.79
C PHE A 169 -14.11 -6.27 -14.91
N SER A 170 -15.33 -5.75 -15.04
CA SER A 170 -15.68 -4.77 -16.09
C SER A 170 -14.89 -3.48 -15.92
N SER A 171 -14.69 -3.01 -14.70
CA SER A 171 -13.89 -1.82 -14.40
C SER A 171 -12.40 -2.03 -14.69
N MET A 172 -11.85 -3.22 -14.37
CA MET A 172 -10.47 -3.59 -14.73
C MET A 172 -10.28 -3.67 -16.25
N LEU A 173 -11.24 -4.22 -16.96
CA LEU A 173 -11.21 -4.23 -18.42
C LEU A 173 -11.21 -2.81 -19.00
N ALA A 174 -12.08 -1.94 -18.50
CA ALA A 174 -12.13 -0.53 -18.88
C ALA A 174 -10.80 0.19 -18.56
N ALA A 175 -10.23 -0.03 -17.38
CA ALA A 175 -8.92 0.53 -16.99
C ALA A 175 -7.80 0.03 -17.93
N THR A 176 -7.81 -1.25 -18.28
CA THR A 176 -6.82 -1.84 -19.20
C THR A 176 -6.90 -1.20 -20.58
N ILE A 177 -8.10 -1.08 -21.14
CA ILE A 177 -8.33 -0.40 -22.44
C ILE A 177 -7.86 1.06 -22.33
N TRP A 178 -8.21 1.74 -21.23
CA TRP A 178 -7.81 3.13 -21.01
C TRP A 178 -6.30 3.31 -20.92
N SER A 179 -5.57 2.36 -20.37
CA SER A 179 -4.11 2.40 -20.27
C SER A 179 -3.41 2.48 -21.62
N LEU A 180 -4.03 1.97 -22.68
CA LEU A 180 -3.49 2.03 -24.03
C LEU A 180 -3.40 3.46 -24.59
N PHE A 181 -4.24 4.38 -24.10
CA PHE A 181 -4.24 5.78 -24.51
C PHE A 181 -3.17 6.61 -23.78
N LEU A 182 -2.49 6.07 -22.77
CA LEU A 182 -1.38 6.75 -22.12
C LEU A 182 -0.24 6.98 -23.12
N PRO A 183 0.34 8.20 -23.19
CA PRO A 183 1.48 8.48 -24.07
C PRO A 183 2.72 7.66 -23.70
N SER A 184 3.48 7.23 -24.69
CA SER A 184 4.75 6.56 -24.46
C SER A 184 5.79 7.51 -23.83
N VAL A 185 6.65 6.98 -22.97
CA VAL A 185 7.77 7.71 -22.35
C VAL A 185 9.02 7.48 -23.20
N ARG A 186 9.71 8.56 -23.61
CA ARG A 186 10.95 8.47 -24.39
C ARG A 186 12.20 8.51 -23.53
N LYS A 187 12.21 9.41 -22.53
CA LYS A 187 13.31 9.57 -21.57
C LYS A 187 12.87 9.06 -20.20
N THR A 188 13.77 8.35 -19.52
CA THR A 188 13.53 7.84 -18.16
C THR A 188 14.62 8.37 -17.22
N ILE A 189 14.44 8.11 -15.92
CA ILE A 189 15.33 8.68 -14.88
C ILE A 189 16.70 8.01 -14.89
N TYR A 190 16.76 6.69 -15.10
CA TYR A 190 17.98 5.90 -14.93
C TYR A 190 18.51 5.30 -16.24
N PHE A 191 17.68 4.55 -16.98
CA PHE A 191 18.14 3.76 -18.13
C PHE A 191 18.11 4.48 -19.46
N HIS A 192 17.24 5.50 -19.65
CA HIS A 192 17.10 6.21 -20.92
C HIS A 192 17.20 7.74 -20.73
N ARG A 193 18.25 8.17 -20.04
CA ARG A 193 18.46 9.56 -19.69
C ARG A 193 18.79 10.45 -20.89
N GLU A 194 19.62 9.93 -21.81
CA GLU A 194 20.00 10.57 -23.07
C GLU A 194 19.78 9.61 -24.24
N ILE A 195 19.46 10.18 -25.41
CA ILE A 195 19.32 9.41 -26.64
C ILE A 195 20.73 9.34 -27.26
N ASP A 196 21.64 8.66 -26.60
CA ASP A 196 22.94 8.37 -27.16
C ASP A 196 22.89 7.02 -27.88
N TYR A 197 22.87 7.07 -29.21
CA TYR A 197 22.75 5.89 -30.06
C TYR A 197 24.01 5.03 -30.09
N GLU A 198 25.16 5.54 -29.60
CA GLU A 198 26.48 4.90 -29.71
C GLU A 198 26.95 4.18 -28.45
N GLU A 199 26.29 4.36 -27.30
CA GLU A 199 26.76 3.71 -26.07
C GLU A 199 26.34 2.24 -25.97
N ARG A 200 27.32 1.35 -25.75
CA ARG A 200 27.12 -0.08 -25.62
C ARG A 200 26.13 -0.39 -24.48
N TYR A 201 25.13 -1.20 -24.73
CA TYR A 201 24.08 -1.57 -23.76
C TYR A 201 24.62 -1.91 -22.35
N SER A 202 25.73 -2.63 -22.26
CA SER A 202 26.42 -2.98 -21.03
C SER A 202 26.85 -1.77 -20.19
N ARG A 203 27.31 -0.69 -20.82
CA ARG A 203 27.68 0.55 -20.11
C ARG A 203 26.46 1.31 -19.61
N LYS A 204 25.38 1.35 -20.39
CA LYS A 204 24.11 1.99 -19.98
C LYS A 204 23.54 1.33 -18.72
N PHE A 205 23.56 0.00 -18.65
CA PHE A 205 23.16 -0.72 -17.45
C PHE A 205 24.02 -0.40 -16.24
N LEU A 206 25.35 -0.45 -16.41
CA LEU A 206 26.30 -0.15 -15.33
C LEU A 206 26.12 1.28 -14.81
N ASN A 207 25.98 2.25 -15.71
CA ASN A 207 25.76 3.66 -15.37
C ASN A 207 24.44 3.87 -14.62
N ALA A 208 23.35 3.24 -15.07
CA ALA A 208 22.07 3.30 -14.41
C ALA A 208 22.13 2.75 -12.97
N PHE A 209 22.71 1.54 -12.79
CA PHE A 209 22.88 0.96 -11.46
C PHE A 209 23.81 1.76 -10.55
N THR A 210 24.87 2.32 -11.11
CA THR A 210 25.79 3.20 -10.36
C THR A 210 25.07 4.46 -9.89
N LEU A 211 24.24 5.06 -10.75
CA LEU A 211 23.44 6.22 -10.38
C LEU A 211 22.38 5.89 -9.33
N MET A 212 21.68 4.77 -9.48
CA MET A 212 20.72 4.29 -8.47
C MET A 212 21.42 4.08 -7.12
N LYS A 213 22.57 3.42 -7.11
CA LYS A 213 23.39 3.22 -5.89
C LYS A 213 23.80 4.57 -5.28
N THR A 214 24.24 5.51 -6.08
CA THR A 214 24.61 6.86 -5.60
C THR A 214 23.43 7.55 -4.95
N HIS A 215 22.26 7.56 -5.60
CA HIS A 215 21.04 8.16 -5.04
C HIS A 215 20.61 7.49 -3.74
N LEU A 216 20.74 6.16 -3.64
CA LEU A 216 20.44 5.41 -2.41
C LEU A 216 21.38 5.80 -1.27
N VAL A 217 22.70 5.74 -1.53
CA VAL A 217 23.70 6.07 -0.51
C VAL A 217 23.54 7.50 -0.04
N GLU A 218 23.39 8.46 -0.96
CA GLU A 218 23.14 9.87 -0.60
C GLU A 218 21.88 10.03 0.27
N SER A 219 20.78 9.40 -0.12
CA SER A 219 19.51 9.54 0.60
C SER A 219 19.55 8.90 2.00
N PHE A 220 20.03 7.67 2.11
CA PHE A 220 20.05 6.93 3.38
C PHE A 220 21.25 7.23 4.28
N SER A 221 22.26 7.97 3.80
CA SER A 221 23.31 8.54 4.64
C SER A 221 22.77 9.65 5.56
N ASN A 222 21.66 10.26 5.21
CA ASN A 222 21.00 11.23 6.06
C ASN A 222 20.22 10.51 7.17
N ARG A 223 20.67 10.63 8.43
CA ARG A 223 20.04 10.01 9.61
C ARG A 223 18.57 10.39 9.79
N TYR A 224 18.18 11.60 9.35
CA TYR A 224 16.79 12.04 9.41
C TYR A 224 15.92 11.24 8.43
N VAL A 225 16.38 11.10 7.19
CA VAL A 225 15.72 10.27 6.18
C VAL A 225 15.63 8.81 6.64
N LEU A 226 16.73 8.26 7.14
CA LEU A 226 16.77 6.87 7.62
C LEU A 226 15.75 6.62 8.74
N LYS A 227 15.63 7.54 9.70
CA LYS A 227 14.67 7.45 10.81
C LYS A 227 13.21 7.41 10.32
N TRP A 228 12.83 8.33 9.43
CA TRP A 228 11.49 8.37 8.89
C TRP A 228 11.18 7.18 7.95
N SER A 229 12.16 6.76 7.15
CA SER A 229 12.07 5.58 6.28
C SER A 229 11.91 4.29 7.07
N PHE A 230 12.62 4.15 8.18
CA PHE A 230 12.51 2.96 9.04
C PHE A 230 11.12 2.87 9.67
N TRP A 231 10.58 3.99 10.18
CA TRP A 231 9.19 4.02 10.65
C TRP A 231 8.20 3.67 9.54
N TRP A 232 8.39 4.26 8.34
CA TRP A 232 7.57 3.95 7.17
C TRP A 232 7.53 2.43 6.93
N ALA A 233 8.67 1.79 6.84
CA ALA A 233 8.75 0.36 6.56
C ALA A 233 8.04 -0.48 7.62
N LEU A 234 8.29 -0.21 8.90
CA LEU A 234 7.66 -0.94 10.01
C LEU A 234 6.16 -0.70 10.09
N SER A 235 5.72 0.55 10.01
CA SER A 235 4.30 0.89 10.11
C SER A 235 3.50 0.40 8.90
N THR A 236 4.07 0.48 7.69
CA THR A 236 3.45 -0.04 6.48
C THR A 236 3.34 -1.58 6.52
N CYS A 237 4.38 -2.27 7.01
CA CYS A 237 4.30 -3.71 7.27
C CYS A 237 3.09 -4.06 8.13
N GLY A 238 2.94 -3.40 9.29
CA GLY A 238 1.83 -3.64 10.21
C GLY A 238 0.48 -3.28 9.60
N PHE A 239 0.40 -2.17 8.85
CA PHE A 239 -0.83 -1.74 8.20
C PHE A 239 -1.31 -2.74 7.14
N ILE A 240 -0.43 -3.16 6.22
CA ILE A 240 -0.79 -4.12 5.18
C ILE A 240 -1.17 -5.47 5.81
N GLN A 241 -0.45 -5.89 6.85
CA GLN A 241 -0.75 -7.14 7.55
C GLN A 241 -2.15 -7.11 8.20
N VAL A 242 -2.50 -6.03 8.89
CA VAL A 242 -3.83 -5.83 9.47
C VAL A 242 -4.90 -5.82 8.37
N GLN A 243 -4.67 -5.10 7.28
CA GLN A 243 -5.62 -5.00 6.17
C GLN A 243 -5.88 -6.36 5.51
N CYS A 244 -4.85 -7.18 5.30
CA CYS A 244 -4.99 -8.50 4.68
C CYS A 244 -5.88 -9.46 5.49
N TYR A 245 -5.82 -9.38 6.83
CA TYR A 245 -6.49 -10.36 7.69
C TYR A 245 -7.70 -9.80 8.44
N MET A 246 -8.11 -8.55 8.20
CA MET A 246 -9.21 -7.93 8.94
C MET A 246 -10.57 -8.60 8.68
N GLN A 247 -10.86 -8.95 7.43
CA GLN A 247 -12.11 -9.63 7.08
C GLN A 247 -12.20 -11.01 7.76
N VAL A 248 -11.07 -11.71 7.87
CA VAL A 248 -10.99 -13.00 8.60
C VAL A 248 -11.32 -12.81 10.06
N LEU A 249 -10.78 -11.77 10.71
CA LEU A 249 -11.10 -11.45 12.10
C LEU A 249 -12.58 -11.09 12.27
N TRP A 250 -13.15 -10.26 11.40
CA TRP A 250 -14.55 -9.87 11.47
C TRP A 250 -15.48 -11.08 11.36
N ASN A 251 -15.20 -11.98 10.41
CA ASN A 251 -15.95 -13.22 10.29
C ASN A 251 -15.83 -14.11 11.54
N THR A 252 -14.67 -14.09 12.23
CA THR A 252 -14.47 -14.82 13.51
C THR A 252 -15.20 -14.17 14.68
N ILE A 253 -15.39 -12.83 14.67
CA ILE A 253 -16.12 -12.11 15.72
C ILE A 253 -17.62 -12.25 15.54
N GLN A 254 -18.08 -12.31 14.30
CA GLN A 254 -19.48 -12.34 13.93
C GLN A 254 -20.03 -13.77 14.02
N ASP A 255 -20.37 -14.21 15.23
CA ASP A 255 -21.01 -15.53 15.47
C ASP A 255 -22.49 -15.58 15.05
N ASP A 256 -23.14 -14.42 14.89
CA ASP A 256 -24.56 -14.31 14.56
C ASP A 256 -24.76 -13.88 13.10
N ALA A 257 -25.27 -14.78 12.27
CA ALA A 257 -25.57 -14.53 10.85
C ALA A 257 -26.68 -13.47 10.62
N THR A 258 -27.36 -13.02 11.68
CA THR A 258 -28.41 -12.00 11.60
C THR A 258 -27.85 -10.57 11.53
N ILE A 259 -26.59 -10.37 11.90
CA ILE A 259 -25.97 -9.03 11.87
C ILE A 259 -25.48 -8.71 10.44
N PRO A 260 -25.93 -7.61 9.85
CA PRO A 260 -25.48 -7.22 8.51
C PRO A 260 -23.96 -6.96 8.46
N ILE A 261 -23.34 -7.33 7.36
CA ILE A 261 -21.91 -7.10 7.10
C ILE A 261 -21.74 -5.71 6.50
N TYR A 262 -20.91 -4.86 7.14
CA TYR A 262 -20.67 -3.46 6.72
C TYR A 262 -19.29 -3.21 6.16
N ASN A 263 -18.61 -4.25 5.64
CA ASN A 263 -17.23 -4.17 5.15
C ASN A 263 -17.02 -3.07 4.10
N GLY A 264 -17.95 -2.91 3.15
CA GLY A 264 -17.88 -1.88 2.12
C GLY A 264 -18.02 -0.46 2.69
N ALA A 265 -18.91 -0.26 3.66
CA ALA A 265 -19.06 1.03 4.35
C ALA A 265 -17.79 1.37 5.16
N VAL A 266 -17.22 0.39 5.85
CA VAL A 266 -15.99 0.56 6.64
C VAL A 266 -14.83 1.00 5.76
N GLU A 267 -14.60 0.35 4.62
CA GLU A 267 -13.55 0.74 3.67
C GLU A 267 -13.78 2.15 3.08
N SER A 268 -15.03 2.50 2.80
CA SER A 268 -15.37 3.84 2.33
C SER A 268 -15.08 4.91 3.38
N VAL A 269 -15.51 4.70 4.62
CA VAL A 269 -15.27 5.63 5.73
C VAL A 269 -13.77 5.75 6.01
N LEU A 270 -13.04 4.63 6.02
CA LEU A 270 -11.59 4.64 6.16
C LEU A 270 -10.91 5.47 5.07
N THR A 271 -11.32 5.29 3.81
CA THR A 271 -10.77 6.02 2.66
C THR A 271 -11.01 7.53 2.80
N VAL A 272 -12.23 7.93 3.17
CA VAL A 272 -12.58 9.36 3.39
C VAL A 272 -11.80 9.94 4.56
N LEU A 273 -11.70 9.23 5.68
CA LEU A 273 -10.91 9.69 6.84
C LEU A 273 -9.42 9.72 6.54
N GLY A 274 -8.90 8.78 5.76
CA GLY A 274 -7.53 8.80 5.26
C GLY A 274 -7.25 10.02 4.40
N PHE A 275 -8.17 10.41 3.53
CA PHE A 275 -8.10 11.63 2.74
C PHE A 275 -8.09 12.89 3.62
N ILE A 276 -9.02 12.99 4.57
CA ILE A 276 -9.07 14.10 5.52
C ILE A 276 -7.77 14.17 6.34
N GLY A 277 -7.27 13.03 6.82
CA GLY A 277 -6.01 12.94 7.54
C GLY A 277 -4.82 13.44 6.70
N ALA A 278 -4.76 13.10 5.42
CA ALA A 278 -3.73 13.59 4.51
C ALA A 278 -3.82 15.11 4.27
N LEU A 279 -5.02 15.66 4.14
CA LEU A 279 -5.22 17.11 4.07
C LEU A 279 -4.79 17.82 5.35
N LEU A 280 -5.17 17.31 6.51
CA LEU A 280 -4.76 17.84 7.81
C LEU A 280 -3.24 17.84 7.97
N ALA A 281 -2.59 16.75 7.57
CA ALA A 281 -1.12 16.67 7.57
C ALA A 281 -0.45 17.76 6.73
N GLY A 282 -1.07 18.15 5.60
CA GLY A 282 -0.57 19.22 4.73
C GLY A 282 -0.75 20.63 5.30
N VAL A 283 -1.76 20.84 6.14
CA VAL A 283 -2.08 22.17 6.74
C VAL A 283 -1.35 22.39 8.07
N LEU A 284 -1.00 21.31 8.77
CA LEU A 284 -0.33 21.39 10.07
C LEU A 284 1.07 21.96 9.96
N ARG A 285 1.27 23.16 10.52
CA ARG A 285 2.56 23.83 10.63
C ARG A 285 3.29 23.39 11.91
N VAL A 286 3.76 22.16 11.94
CA VAL A 286 4.51 21.58 13.08
C VAL A 286 5.97 21.45 12.68
N ASP A 287 6.87 21.80 13.60
CA ASP A 287 8.29 21.49 13.42
C ASP A 287 8.52 19.99 13.70
N TRP A 288 8.48 19.20 12.62
CA TRP A 288 8.67 17.76 12.69
C TRP A 288 10.09 17.34 13.06
N LYS A 289 11.08 18.24 12.93
CA LYS A 289 12.45 17.96 13.40
C LYS A 289 12.49 17.82 14.91
N MET A 290 11.72 18.64 15.63
CA MET A 290 11.64 18.63 17.08
C MET A 290 10.61 17.64 17.64
N LYS A 291 9.44 17.54 16.98
CA LYS A 291 8.28 16.77 17.48
C LYS A 291 8.06 15.44 16.78
N GLY A 292 8.82 15.15 15.72
CA GLY A 292 8.60 13.96 14.87
C GLY A 292 8.70 12.65 15.64
N GLU A 293 9.73 12.50 16.47
CA GLU A 293 9.95 11.28 17.27
C GLU A 293 8.81 11.02 18.26
N LEU A 294 8.34 12.08 18.92
CA LEU A 294 7.18 11.99 19.82
C LEU A 294 5.91 11.59 19.05
N ALA A 295 5.66 12.20 17.90
CA ALA A 295 4.50 11.88 17.07
C ALA A 295 4.52 10.43 16.57
N LEU A 296 5.67 9.96 16.09
CA LEU A 296 5.87 8.57 15.66
C LEU A 296 5.65 7.58 16.81
N THR A 297 6.16 7.91 18.00
CA THR A 297 5.96 7.14 19.24
C THR A 297 4.48 7.05 19.60
N LEU A 298 3.80 8.20 19.72
CA LEU A 298 2.40 8.25 20.14
C LEU A 298 1.48 7.54 19.13
N CYS A 299 1.70 7.78 17.83
CA CYS A 299 0.92 7.12 16.80
C CYS A 299 1.08 5.59 16.84
N SER A 300 2.31 5.09 16.96
CA SER A 300 2.57 3.65 17.06
C SER A 300 1.98 3.05 18.33
N LEU A 301 2.07 3.76 19.46
CA LEU A 301 1.50 3.33 20.73
C LEU A 301 -0.03 3.24 20.68
N MET A 302 -0.69 4.27 20.14
CA MET A 302 -2.14 4.28 19.94
C MET A 302 -2.58 3.15 19.01
N SER A 303 -1.87 2.95 17.88
CA SER A 303 -2.12 1.84 16.95
C SER A 303 -2.02 0.49 17.66
N GLY A 304 -1.00 0.30 18.50
CA GLY A 304 -0.82 -0.92 19.30
C GLY A 304 -1.99 -1.19 20.23
N PHE A 305 -2.43 -0.18 21.01
CA PHE A 305 -3.57 -0.33 21.93
C PHE A 305 -4.89 -0.59 21.18
N ILE A 306 -5.12 0.08 20.06
CA ILE A 306 -6.30 -0.16 19.22
C ILE A 306 -6.33 -1.63 18.76
N LEU A 307 -5.22 -2.19 18.28
CA LEU A 307 -5.15 -3.57 17.82
C LEU A 307 -5.26 -4.58 18.97
N LEU A 308 -4.66 -4.30 20.14
CA LEU A 308 -4.85 -5.14 21.32
C LEU A 308 -6.32 -5.17 21.75
N TYR A 309 -7.01 -4.04 21.74
CA TYR A 309 -8.43 -3.98 22.02
C TYR A 309 -9.24 -4.75 20.97
N THR A 310 -8.92 -4.56 19.68
CA THR A 310 -9.55 -5.28 18.55
C THR A 310 -9.40 -6.80 18.70
N SER A 311 -8.26 -7.31 19.16
CA SER A 311 -8.04 -8.75 19.39
C SER A 311 -8.95 -9.36 20.45
N ARG A 312 -9.47 -8.56 21.39
CA ARG A 312 -10.26 -9.00 22.54
C ARG A 312 -11.74 -8.69 22.41
N THR A 313 -12.14 -7.76 21.56
CA THR A 313 -13.55 -7.37 21.42
C THR A 313 -14.41 -8.53 20.92
N LYS A 314 -15.65 -8.56 21.42
CA LYS A 314 -16.71 -9.49 20.96
C LYS A 314 -17.71 -8.82 20.02
N TYR A 315 -17.59 -7.51 19.81
CA TYR A 315 -18.52 -6.73 19.01
C TYR A 315 -17.87 -6.32 17.69
N VAL A 316 -18.42 -6.78 16.57
CA VAL A 316 -17.91 -6.49 15.24
C VAL A 316 -17.91 -4.97 14.94
N ILE A 317 -18.95 -4.24 15.39
CA ILE A 317 -19.03 -2.78 15.21
C ILE A 317 -17.87 -2.05 15.89
N LEU A 318 -17.46 -2.46 17.09
CA LEU A 318 -16.29 -1.89 17.75
C LEU A 318 -14.99 -2.21 17.00
N SER A 319 -14.89 -3.41 16.43
CA SER A 319 -13.76 -3.78 15.57
C SER A 319 -13.71 -2.93 14.29
N TYR A 320 -14.85 -2.61 13.67
CA TYR A 320 -14.94 -1.67 12.54
C TYR A 320 -14.42 -0.27 12.92
N ILE A 321 -14.89 0.26 14.05
CA ILE A 321 -14.45 1.59 14.54
C ILE A 321 -12.93 1.58 14.82
N CYS A 322 -12.42 0.53 15.44
CA CYS A 322 -10.99 0.36 15.70
C CYS A 322 -10.17 0.31 14.41
N TYR A 323 -10.63 -0.42 13.39
CA TYR A 323 -9.96 -0.49 12.10
C TYR A 323 -9.92 0.86 11.38
N ILE A 324 -11.04 1.59 11.38
CA ILE A 324 -11.12 2.93 10.83
C ILE A 324 -10.16 3.88 11.55
N ALA A 325 -10.11 3.85 12.89
CA ALA A 325 -9.22 4.67 13.69
C ALA A 325 -7.74 4.33 13.43
N PHE A 326 -7.40 3.04 13.39
CA PHE A 326 -6.06 2.54 13.09
C PHE A 326 -5.59 3.00 11.70
N GLY A 327 -6.42 2.80 10.67
CA GLY A 327 -6.08 3.20 9.31
C GLY A 327 -6.03 4.71 9.12
N GLY A 328 -6.91 5.47 9.80
CA GLY A 328 -6.86 6.93 9.81
C GLY A 328 -5.56 7.47 10.39
N LEU A 329 -5.10 6.93 11.52
CA LEU A 329 -3.80 7.25 12.13
C LEU A 329 -2.65 6.91 11.17
N TYR A 330 -2.68 5.75 10.54
CA TYR A 330 -1.66 5.34 9.59
C TYR A 330 -1.60 6.31 8.39
N HIS A 331 -2.73 6.60 7.74
CA HIS A 331 -2.76 7.50 6.57
C HIS A 331 -2.34 8.93 6.89
N PHE A 332 -2.68 9.43 8.07
CA PHE A 332 -2.20 10.72 8.56
C PHE A 332 -0.66 10.72 8.70
N MET A 333 -0.11 9.76 9.42
CA MET A 333 1.33 9.74 9.72
C MET A 333 2.18 9.36 8.52
N ILE A 334 1.72 8.46 7.63
CA ILE A 334 2.49 8.11 6.43
C ILE A 334 2.57 9.29 5.45
N THR A 335 1.57 10.16 5.44
CA THR A 335 1.60 11.40 4.65
C THR A 335 2.67 12.36 5.19
N ILE A 336 2.75 12.52 6.51
CA ILE A 336 3.81 13.33 7.13
C ILE A 336 5.19 12.72 6.85
N ALA A 337 5.33 11.41 7.05
CA ALA A 337 6.60 10.72 6.83
C ALA A 337 7.10 10.86 5.39
N SER A 338 6.21 10.71 4.41
CA SER A 338 6.57 10.90 3.00
C SER A 338 6.99 12.34 2.70
N ALA A 339 6.30 13.33 3.27
CA ALA A 339 6.64 14.73 3.10
C ALA A 339 8.00 15.09 3.74
N GLU A 340 8.28 14.58 4.95
CA GLU A 340 9.55 14.84 5.65
C GLU A 340 10.75 14.19 4.95
N ILE A 341 10.57 12.98 4.39
CA ILE A 341 11.59 12.33 3.55
C ILE A 341 11.82 13.15 2.28
N ALA A 342 10.74 13.53 1.58
CA ALA A 342 10.82 14.27 0.32
C ALA A 342 11.57 15.61 0.46
N LYS A 343 11.44 16.31 1.59
CA LYS A 343 12.20 17.55 1.84
C LYS A 343 13.72 17.39 1.88
N CYS A 344 14.19 16.17 2.13
CA CYS A 344 15.60 15.88 2.39
C CYS A 344 16.30 15.11 1.27
N ILE A 345 15.59 14.69 0.23
CA ILE A 345 16.13 13.92 -0.90
C ILE A 345 15.94 14.65 -2.22
N LYS A 346 16.71 14.28 -3.23
CA LYS A 346 16.59 14.83 -4.59
C LYS A 346 15.27 14.34 -5.22
N GLU A 347 14.63 15.19 -6.03
CA GLU A 347 13.37 14.85 -6.71
C GLU A 347 13.47 13.59 -7.59
N ASP A 348 14.59 13.44 -8.33
CA ASP A 348 14.85 12.26 -9.16
C ASP A 348 14.98 10.97 -8.33
N SER A 349 15.14 11.06 -7.00
CA SER A 349 15.28 9.93 -6.09
C SER A 349 13.96 9.51 -5.42
N TYR A 350 12.87 10.27 -5.57
CA TYR A 350 11.60 9.99 -4.87
C TYR A 350 11.09 8.56 -5.13
N GLY A 351 10.98 8.18 -6.41
CA GLY A 351 10.52 6.85 -6.78
C GLY A 351 11.39 5.73 -6.22
N LEU A 352 12.72 5.94 -6.21
CA LEU A 352 13.69 4.98 -5.71
C LEU A 352 13.57 4.81 -4.18
N VAL A 353 13.57 5.92 -3.43
CA VAL A 353 13.54 5.88 -1.96
C VAL A 353 12.19 5.33 -1.45
N PHE A 354 11.09 5.78 -2.03
CA PHE A 354 9.76 5.30 -1.65
C PHE A 354 9.53 3.83 -2.05
N GLY A 355 10.07 3.43 -3.22
CA GLY A 355 10.04 2.03 -3.66
C GLY A 355 10.81 1.12 -2.71
N ILE A 356 11.99 1.54 -2.26
CA ILE A 356 12.78 0.78 -1.27
C ILE A 356 12.08 0.71 0.09
N ASN A 357 11.50 1.81 0.57
CA ASN A 357 10.75 1.79 1.83
C ASN A 357 9.58 0.80 1.77
N THR A 358 8.85 0.80 0.66
CA THR A 358 7.76 -0.16 0.43
C THR A 358 8.28 -1.58 0.31
N PHE A 359 9.37 -1.80 -0.42
CA PHE A 359 9.99 -3.13 -0.53
C PHE A 359 10.43 -3.69 0.83
N VAL A 360 11.07 -2.88 1.67
CA VAL A 360 11.47 -3.28 3.03
C VAL A 360 10.23 -3.57 3.89
N ALA A 361 9.16 -2.79 3.74
CA ALA A 361 7.88 -3.07 4.41
C ALA A 361 7.31 -4.43 4.02
N LEU A 362 7.32 -4.77 2.73
CA LEU A 362 6.86 -6.07 2.22
C LEU A 362 7.75 -7.23 2.68
N ALA A 363 9.06 -7.02 2.78
CA ALA A 363 9.97 -8.02 3.33
C ALA A 363 9.64 -8.31 4.81
N PHE A 364 9.45 -7.28 5.62
CA PHE A 364 9.01 -7.43 7.01
C PHE A 364 7.62 -8.07 7.11
N GLN A 365 6.69 -7.69 6.25
CA GLN A 365 5.35 -8.29 6.19
C GLN A 365 5.43 -9.78 5.84
N SER A 366 6.26 -10.17 4.88
CA SER A 366 6.44 -11.57 4.51
C SER A 366 7.02 -12.40 5.66
N ILE A 367 8.00 -11.85 6.40
CA ILE A 367 8.54 -12.47 7.61
C ILE A 367 7.44 -12.60 8.68
N LEU A 368 6.68 -11.53 8.91
CA LEU A 368 5.58 -11.53 9.89
C LEU A 368 4.50 -12.55 9.53
N THR A 369 4.13 -12.66 8.25
CA THR A 369 3.21 -13.68 7.75
C THR A 369 3.75 -15.08 7.95
N ALA A 370 5.03 -15.32 7.60
CA ALA A 370 5.66 -16.62 7.79
C ALA A 370 5.68 -17.06 9.26
N VAL A 371 5.99 -16.14 10.18
CA VAL A 371 6.09 -16.43 11.62
C VAL A 371 4.72 -16.58 12.26
N VAL A 372 3.75 -15.73 11.92
CA VAL A 372 2.48 -15.63 12.65
C VAL A 372 1.39 -16.50 12.04
N VAL A 373 1.34 -16.60 10.72
CA VAL A 373 0.19 -17.15 9.99
C VAL A 373 0.48 -18.51 9.36
N THR A 374 1.65 -18.67 8.73
CA THR A 374 1.89 -19.84 7.87
C THR A 374 2.07 -21.12 8.69
N GLN A 375 1.30 -22.14 8.35
CA GLN A 375 1.40 -23.46 8.96
C GLN A 375 2.71 -24.17 8.56
N GLY A 376 3.31 -24.90 9.49
CA GLY A 376 4.56 -25.67 9.27
C GLY A 376 5.86 -24.85 9.27
N VAL A 377 5.78 -23.51 9.15
CA VAL A 377 6.93 -22.60 9.24
C VAL A 377 6.85 -21.76 10.51
N GLY A 378 5.66 -21.27 10.84
CA GLY A 378 5.39 -20.40 11.98
C GLY A 378 4.43 -21.01 13.00
N PHE A 379 3.80 -20.12 13.76
CA PHE A 379 2.91 -20.48 14.88
C PHE A 379 1.46 -20.81 14.45
N ALA A 380 1.08 -20.55 13.20
CA ALA A 380 -0.28 -20.74 12.67
C ALA A 380 -1.37 -20.21 13.62
N LEU A 381 -1.23 -18.95 14.06
CA LEU A 381 -2.10 -18.37 15.07
C LEU A 381 -3.50 -18.11 14.50
N GLY A 382 -4.54 -18.39 15.28
CA GLY A 382 -5.89 -17.97 14.93
C GLY A 382 -6.04 -16.43 14.88
N PRO A 383 -7.09 -15.91 14.18
CA PRO A 383 -7.21 -14.49 13.86
C PRO A 383 -7.09 -13.55 15.06
N ARG A 384 -7.68 -13.85 16.20
CA ARG A 384 -7.59 -13.03 17.42
C ARG A 384 -6.17 -12.94 17.97
N ASN A 385 -5.42 -14.05 17.97
CA ASN A 385 -4.04 -14.09 18.43
C ASN A 385 -3.11 -13.39 17.45
N GLN A 386 -3.38 -13.46 16.14
CA GLN A 386 -2.68 -12.67 15.14
C GLN A 386 -2.77 -11.17 15.47
N TYR A 387 -3.99 -10.65 15.74
CA TYR A 387 -4.20 -9.24 16.09
C TYR A 387 -3.59 -8.85 17.43
N PHE A 388 -3.52 -9.76 18.38
CA PHE A 388 -2.74 -9.53 19.60
C PHE A 388 -1.26 -9.32 19.29
N VAL A 389 -0.66 -10.17 18.45
CA VAL A 389 0.74 -10.03 18.02
C VAL A 389 0.96 -8.73 17.25
N TYR A 390 0.04 -8.33 16.36
CA TYR A 390 0.15 -7.06 15.63
C TYR A 390 0.06 -5.84 16.57
N GLY A 391 -0.74 -5.92 17.62
CA GLY A 391 -0.79 -4.90 18.66
C GLY A 391 0.54 -4.77 19.41
N VAL A 392 1.12 -5.90 19.85
CA VAL A 392 2.44 -5.94 20.49
C VAL A 392 3.53 -5.43 19.54
N TYR A 393 3.46 -5.77 18.27
CA TYR A 393 4.38 -5.27 17.24
C TYR A 393 4.37 -3.74 17.15
N HIS A 394 3.20 -3.09 17.12
CA HIS A 394 3.11 -1.62 17.12
C HIS A 394 3.59 -0.98 18.43
N ILE A 395 3.37 -1.63 19.57
CA ILE A 395 3.96 -1.18 20.85
C ILE A 395 5.48 -1.29 20.78
N ALA A 396 6.04 -2.36 20.23
CA ALA A 396 7.50 -2.48 20.06
C ALA A 396 8.07 -1.37 19.16
N ILE A 397 7.37 -0.98 18.09
CA ILE A 397 7.76 0.20 17.28
C ILE A 397 7.79 1.45 18.17
N SER A 398 6.79 1.67 19.02
CA SER A 398 6.78 2.85 19.90
C SER A 398 7.95 2.86 20.87
N VAL A 399 8.31 1.71 21.44
CA VAL A 399 9.47 1.59 22.34
C VAL A 399 10.78 1.91 21.61
N ILE A 400 10.94 1.45 20.37
CA ILE A 400 12.10 1.80 19.53
C ILE A 400 12.18 3.32 19.34
N TYR A 401 11.06 3.98 19.05
CA TYR A 401 11.03 5.44 18.82
C TYR A 401 11.16 6.25 20.10
N ILE A 402 10.77 5.73 21.27
CA ILE A 402 11.13 6.31 22.57
C ILE A 402 12.64 6.29 22.75
N ALA A 403 13.29 5.15 22.49
CA ALA A 403 14.74 5.03 22.62
C ALA A 403 15.49 5.97 21.65
N ILE A 404 15.05 6.08 20.39
CA ILE A 404 15.60 7.01 19.41
C ILE A 404 15.43 8.48 19.89
N GLY A 405 14.25 8.84 20.40
CA GLY A 405 13.96 10.18 20.90
C GLY A 405 14.81 10.55 22.10
N LEU A 406 14.98 9.63 23.05
CA LEU A 406 15.87 9.81 24.20
C LEU A 406 17.33 9.99 23.77
N ALA A 407 17.81 9.17 22.81
CA ALA A 407 19.17 9.30 22.29
C ALA A 407 19.38 10.65 21.58
N SER A 408 18.42 11.11 20.77
CA SER A 408 18.45 12.43 20.13
C SER A 408 18.51 13.57 21.14
N TRP A 409 17.69 13.51 22.18
CA TRP A 409 17.64 14.52 23.24
C TRP A 409 18.95 14.58 24.05
N LEU A 410 19.52 13.42 24.41
CA LEU A 410 20.80 13.35 25.12
C LEU A 410 21.97 13.90 24.27
N SER A 411 21.98 13.61 22.98
CA SER A 411 22.97 14.14 22.03
C SER A 411 22.90 15.68 21.98
N SER A 412 21.69 16.23 21.80
CA SER A 412 21.47 17.68 21.77
C SER A 412 21.96 18.36 23.03
N LYS A 413 21.67 17.81 24.22
CA LYS A 413 22.19 18.35 25.51
C LYS A 413 23.71 18.32 25.61
N ARG A 414 24.37 17.31 25.06
CA ARG A 414 25.83 17.21 25.04
C ARG A 414 26.45 18.28 24.16
N ASP A 415 25.85 18.58 23.02
CA ASP A 415 26.35 19.59 22.11
C ASP A 415 26.18 21.00 22.67
N TYR A 416 25.05 21.29 23.35
CA TYR A 416 24.86 22.55 24.08
C TYR A 416 25.93 22.74 25.18
N ARG A 417 26.24 21.71 25.98
CA ARG A 417 27.26 21.81 27.02
C ARG A 417 28.68 22.02 26.50
N LYS A 418 28.98 21.51 25.28
CA LYS A 418 30.26 21.73 24.61
C LYS A 418 30.39 23.13 23.98
N ALA A 419 29.28 23.77 23.66
CA ALA A 419 29.25 25.13 23.13
C ALA A 419 29.38 26.20 24.26
N ASP A 420 28.99 25.85 25.50
CA ASP A 420 29.07 26.73 26.69
C ASP A 420 30.40 26.57 27.48
N SER A 421 31.24 25.59 27.12
CA SER A 421 32.59 25.36 27.67
C SER A 421 33.68 25.85 26.73
#